data_9ca5a9664a8ecf83cb59b00d81bbef85
#
_entry.id   9ca5a9664a8ecf83cb59b00d81bbef85
#
_cell.length_a   1.000
_cell.length_b   1.000
_cell.length_c   1.000
_cell.angle_alpha   90.00
_cell.angle_beta   90.00
_cell.angle_gamma   90.00
#
_symmetry.space_group_name_H-M   'P 1'
#
loop_
_entity.id
_entity.type
_entity.pdbx_description
1 polymer ?
#
loop_
_entity_poly.entity_id
_entity_poly.type
_entity_poly.pdbx_seq_one_letter_code
_entity_poly.pdbx_strand_id
1 'polypeptide(L)'
;NSCNWDLINKDCDRKTIVIVAPRILLTQQLCNDFVSTLNVHSMLQYKVLHVHSGYTSYDSTTNAIKINNWCDDNYRFNKIIFTTYHSLIRVMQSKIKVDTIYFDEAHNACSKSFSAGVVFFGVYSPRAYFFTATPKHSTNKHKLGMNNTNIFGEVICNIPAPELVDNGYILPPKVQVMQLDKRDKDKSDRHFYEEDADIILSHLDKQCVNK
;
A
#
# COMPACT_ATOMS: atom_id res chain seq x y z
N ASN A 1 13.42 -0.62 5.02
CA ASN A 1 14.68 -1.15 4.53
C ASN A 1 14.80 -2.70 4.56
N SER A 2 13.76 -3.44 5.00
CA SER A 2 13.75 -4.91 4.94
C SER A 2 13.80 -5.43 3.51
N CYS A 3 13.20 -4.74 2.54
CA CYS A 3 13.21 -5.11 1.14
C CYS A 3 14.62 -5.05 0.50
N ASN A 4 15.46 -4.08 0.89
CA ASN A 4 16.86 -4.03 0.44
C ASN A 4 17.65 -5.23 0.94
N TRP A 5 17.35 -5.72 2.13
CA TRP A 5 18.01 -6.87 2.72
C TRP A 5 17.77 -8.15 1.92
N ASP A 6 16.58 -8.33 1.38
CA ASP A 6 16.22 -9.47 0.54
C ASP A 6 16.95 -9.48 -0.82
N LEU A 7 17.27 -8.30 -1.34
CA LEU A 7 17.97 -8.16 -2.62
C LEU A 7 19.50 -8.23 -2.49
N ILE A 8 20.04 -7.89 -1.32
CA ILE A 8 21.49 -7.82 -1.07
C ILE A 8 22.07 -9.18 -0.68
N ASN A 9 21.27 -10.09 -0.11
CA ASN A 9 21.73 -11.42 0.24
C ASN A 9 22.16 -12.19 -1.01
N LYS A 10 23.44 -12.54 -1.06
CA LYS A 10 24.16 -13.16 -2.19
C LYS A 10 23.82 -14.61 -2.48
N ASP A 11 22.74 -15.17 -1.94
CA ASP A 11 22.25 -16.48 -2.37
C ASP A 11 21.80 -16.38 -3.82
N CYS A 12 22.31 -17.27 -4.65
CA CYS A 12 22.26 -17.23 -6.12
C CYS A 12 20.86 -17.24 -6.74
N ASP A 13 19.80 -17.32 -5.95
CA ASP A 13 18.42 -17.30 -6.41
C ASP A 13 17.88 -15.86 -6.53
N ARG A 14 17.52 -15.49 -7.75
CA ARG A 14 16.86 -14.20 -8.02
C ARG A 14 15.51 -14.15 -7.34
N LYS A 15 15.24 -13.07 -6.61
CA LYS A 15 14.02 -12.90 -5.81
C LYS A 15 12.93 -12.15 -6.60
N THR A 16 11.70 -12.55 -6.34
CA THR A 16 10.51 -11.81 -6.78
C THR A 16 9.83 -11.18 -5.58
N ILE A 17 9.80 -9.86 -5.56
CA ILE A 17 9.22 -9.06 -4.50
C ILE A 17 7.98 -8.36 -5.05
N VAL A 18 6.89 -8.40 -4.31
CA VAL A 18 5.64 -7.71 -4.64
C VAL A 18 5.37 -6.64 -3.59
N ILE A 19 5.02 -5.44 -4.05
CA ILE A 19 4.65 -4.30 -3.19
C ILE A 19 3.23 -3.89 -3.57
N VAL A 20 2.34 -3.93 -2.59
CA VAL A 20 0.90 -3.66 -2.75
C VAL A 20 0.55 -2.36 -2.07
N ALA A 21 -0.07 -1.43 -2.80
CA ALA A 21 -0.55 -0.16 -2.27
C ALA A 21 -2.03 0.07 -2.61
N PRO A 22 -2.75 0.94 -1.87
CA PRO A 22 -4.18 1.13 -2.08
C PRO A 22 -4.54 1.87 -3.38
N ARG A 23 -3.64 2.72 -3.88
CA ARG A 23 -3.88 3.59 -5.05
C ARG A 23 -2.69 3.59 -6.01
N ILE A 24 -2.98 3.85 -7.30
CA ILE A 24 -1.97 3.92 -8.36
C ILE A 24 -0.90 4.97 -8.04
N LEU A 25 -1.31 6.17 -7.61
CA LEU A 25 -0.38 7.25 -7.28
C LEU A 25 0.60 6.84 -6.17
N LEU A 26 0.10 6.21 -5.11
CA LEU A 26 0.94 5.71 -4.02
C LEU A 26 1.87 4.58 -4.48
N THR A 27 1.38 3.71 -5.37
CA THR A 27 2.20 2.66 -5.99
C THR A 27 3.38 3.25 -6.76
N GLN A 28 3.16 4.34 -7.49
CA GLN A 28 4.20 5.05 -8.23
C GLN A 28 5.19 5.77 -7.30
N GLN A 29 4.69 6.41 -6.26
CA GLN A 29 5.53 7.06 -5.25
C GLN A 29 6.45 6.05 -4.57
N LEU A 30 5.90 4.95 -4.08
CA LEU A 30 6.68 3.85 -3.49
C LEU A 30 7.72 3.30 -4.48
N CYS A 31 7.38 3.17 -5.77
CA CYS A 31 8.33 2.75 -6.78
C CYS A 31 9.51 3.72 -6.90
N ASN A 32 9.24 5.01 -6.97
CA ASN A 32 10.28 6.03 -7.07
C ASN A 32 11.21 6.03 -5.85
N ASP A 33 10.65 5.95 -4.65
CA ASP A 33 11.40 5.90 -3.39
C ASP A 33 12.26 4.64 -3.31
N PHE A 34 11.70 3.51 -3.71
CA PHE A 34 12.41 2.23 -3.76
C PHE A 34 13.57 2.23 -4.76
N VAL A 35 13.29 2.63 -5.99
CA VAL A 35 14.29 2.67 -7.07
C VAL A 35 15.41 3.66 -6.74
N SER A 36 15.10 4.83 -6.20
CA SER A 36 16.11 5.80 -5.77
C SER A 36 17.05 5.20 -4.72
N THR A 37 16.51 4.47 -3.75
CA THR A 37 17.29 3.80 -2.70
C THR A 37 18.13 2.65 -3.27
N LEU A 38 17.58 1.85 -4.19
CA LEU A 38 18.31 0.73 -4.81
C LEU A 38 19.44 1.18 -5.71
N ASN A 39 19.28 2.30 -6.41
CA ASN A 39 20.31 2.85 -7.31
C ASN A 39 21.57 3.31 -6.56
N VAL A 40 21.48 3.56 -5.26
CA VAL A 40 22.67 3.80 -4.41
C VAL A 40 23.56 2.55 -4.32
N HIS A 41 22.97 1.35 -4.51
CA HIS A 41 23.68 0.08 -4.49
C HIS A 41 23.93 -0.43 -5.93
N SER A 42 24.93 0.11 -6.60
CA SER A 42 25.24 -0.10 -8.03
C SER A 42 25.43 -1.56 -8.50
N MET A 43 25.50 -2.51 -7.58
CA MET A 43 25.67 -3.95 -7.90
C MET A 43 24.37 -4.76 -8.02
N LEU A 44 23.21 -4.16 -7.71
CA LEU A 44 21.93 -4.86 -7.74
C LEU A 44 21.33 -4.84 -9.15
N GLN A 45 21.22 -6.01 -9.76
CA GLN A 45 20.50 -6.16 -11.03
C GLN A 45 19.03 -6.49 -10.74
N TYR A 46 18.14 -5.58 -11.09
CA TYR A 46 16.70 -5.73 -10.92
C TYR A 46 15.90 -5.22 -12.12
N LYS A 47 14.67 -5.68 -12.24
CA LYS A 47 13.66 -5.21 -13.19
C LYS A 47 12.38 -4.86 -12.44
N VAL A 48 11.69 -3.85 -12.92
CA VAL A 48 10.45 -3.33 -12.34
C VAL A 48 9.27 -3.59 -13.27
N LEU A 49 8.17 -4.08 -12.70
CA LEU A 49 6.89 -4.25 -13.38
C LEU A 49 5.79 -3.56 -12.58
N HIS A 50 4.95 -2.79 -13.24
CA HIS A 50 3.72 -2.26 -12.66
C HIS A 50 2.50 -3.10 -13.08
N VAL A 51 1.71 -3.52 -12.09
CA VAL A 51 0.46 -4.26 -12.32
C VAL A 51 -0.72 -3.39 -11.89
N HIS A 52 -1.04 -2.41 -12.73
CA HIS A 52 -2.20 -1.52 -12.58
C HIS A 52 -2.51 -0.83 -13.93
N SER A 53 -3.66 -0.17 -14.02
CA SER A 53 -4.13 0.48 -15.26
C SER A 53 -3.58 1.90 -15.48
N GLY A 54 -2.81 2.45 -14.53
CA GLY A 54 -2.25 3.80 -14.65
C GLY A 54 -1.03 3.85 -15.56
N TYR A 55 -0.73 5.05 -16.07
CA TYR A 55 0.49 5.30 -16.84
C TYR A 55 1.74 5.17 -15.95
N THR A 56 2.80 4.63 -16.50
CA THR A 56 4.13 4.52 -15.85
C THR A 56 5.21 4.50 -16.93
N SER A 57 6.44 4.89 -16.58
CA SER A 57 7.63 4.78 -17.44
C SER A 57 8.26 3.39 -17.43
N TYR A 58 7.82 2.51 -16.57
CA TYR A 58 8.27 1.11 -16.47
C TYR A 58 7.35 0.19 -17.26
N ASP A 59 7.78 -1.08 -17.42
CA ASP A 59 6.93 -2.13 -17.94
C ASP A 59 5.63 -2.21 -17.12
N SER A 60 4.49 -2.36 -17.81
CA SER A 60 3.19 -2.43 -17.13
C SER A 60 2.22 -3.37 -17.82
N THR A 61 1.45 -4.11 -17.04
CA THR A 61 0.38 -4.97 -17.55
C THR A 61 -0.58 -5.40 -16.45
N THR A 62 -1.84 -5.58 -16.77
CA THR A 62 -2.84 -6.22 -15.90
C THR A 62 -3.24 -7.62 -16.39
N ASN A 63 -2.59 -8.12 -17.44
CA ASN A 63 -2.85 -9.45 -17.99
C ASN A 63 -1.98 -10.50 -17.29
N ALA A 64 -2.60 -11.49 -16.65
CA ALA A 64 -1.91 -12.51 -15.87
C ALA A 64 -0.88 -13.33 -16.69
N ILE A 65 -1.18 -13.66 -17.96
CA ILE A 65 -0.25 -14.38 -18.83
C ILE A 65 0.96 -13.51 -19.14
N LYS A 66 0.76 -12.21 -19.41
CA LYS A 66 1.87 -11.29 -19.66
C LYS A 66 2.74 -11.07 -18.42
N ILE A 67 2.16 -11.09 -17.21
CA ILE A 67 2.93 -11.05 -15.95
C ILE A 67 3.83 -12.27 -15.84
N ASN A 68 3.30 -13.46 -16.10
CA ASN A 68 4.08 -14.70 -16.07
C ASN A 68 5.23 -14.65 -17.09
N ASN A 69 4.93 -14.37 -18.36
CA ASN A 69 5.95 -14.30 -19.42
C ASN A 69 7.04 -13.25 -19.09
N TRP A 70 6.64 -12.08 -18.57
CA TRP A 70 7.61 -11.05 -18.16
C TRP A 70 8.55 -11.57 -17.06
N CYS A 71 8.04 -12.34 -16.10
CA CYS A 71 8.86 -12.93 -15.05
C CYS A 71 9.83 -13.99 -15.60
N ASP A 72 9.39 -14.78 -16.60
CA ASP A 72 10.21 -15.79 -17.25
C ASP A 72 11.28 -15.14 -18.12
N ASP A 73 10.96 -14.11 -18.90
CA ASP A 73 11.90 -13.36 -19.72
C ASP A 73 13.00 -12.68 -18.89
N ASN A 74 12.65 -12.29 -17.65
CA ASN A 74 13.54 -11.61 -16.73
C ASN A 74 14.13 -12.53 -15.63
N TYR A 75 14.28 -13.83 -15.87
CA TYR A 75 14.72 -14.81 -14.88
C TYR A 75 16.12 -14.52 -14.29
N ARG A 76 16.97 -13.77 -15.01
CA ARG A 76 18.34 -13.39 -14.58
C ARG A 76 18.37 -12.20 -13.62
N PHE A 77 17.25 -11.54 -13.39
CA PHE A 77 17.14 -10.34 -12.58
C PHE A 77 16.31 -10.56 -11.32
N ASN A 78 16.59 -9.79 -10.28
CA ASN A 78 15.62 -9.61 -9.22
C ASN A 78 14.40 -8.88 -9.78
N LYS A 79 13.21 -9.30 -9.41
CA LYS A 79 11.95 -8.76 -9.93
C LYS A 79 11.23 -8.01 -8.83
N ILE A 80 10.86 -6.77 -9.09
CA ILE A 80 10.08 -5.95 -8.18
C ILE A 80 8.78 -5.60 -8.87
N ILE A 81 7.68 -6.05 -8.32
CA ILE A 81 6.34 -5.86 -8.88
C ILE A 81 5.56 -4.92 -7.99
N PHE A 82 5.20 -3.76 -8.52
CA PHE A 82 4.33 -2.80 -7.85
C PHE A 82 2.88 -3.00 -8.32
N THR A 83 1.96 -3.19 -7.38
CA THR A 83 0.56 -3.44 -7.70
C THR A 83 -0.40 -2.74 -6.75
N THR A 84 -1.63 -2.54 -7.18
CA THR A 84 -2.71 -2.10 -6.29
C THR A 84 -3.46 -3.30 -5.71
N TYR A 85 -4.19 -3.10 -4.60
CA TYR A 85 -5.07 -4.14 -4.04
C TYR A 85 -6.07 -4.68 -5.07
N HIS A 86 -6.59 -3.81 -5.96
CA HIS A 86 -7.49 -4.21 -7.04
C HIS A 86 -6.83 -5.14 -8.06
N SER A 87 -5.57 -4.88 -8.37
CA SER A 87 -4.83 -5.63 -9.39
C SER A 87 -4.10 -6.86 -8.83
N LEU A 88 -4.02 -6.99 -7.50
CA LEU A 88 -3.34 -8.11 -6.83
C LEU A 88 -3.86 -9.48 -7.28
N ILE A 89 -5.15 -9.57 -7.57
CA ILE A 89 -5.77 -10.79 -8.12
C ILE A 89 -5.12 -11.23 -9.45
N ARG A 90 -4.61 -10.29 -10.25
CA ARG A 90 -3.92 -10.60 -11.51
C ARG A 90 -2.53 -11.20 -11.27
N VAL A 91 -1.84 -10.71 -10.24
CA VAL A 91 -0.57 -11.29 -9.77
C VAL A 91 -0.81 -12.72 -9.28
N MET A 92 -1.86 -12.96 -8.49
CA MET A 92 -2.24 -14.30 -8.05
C MET A 92 -2.55 -15.23 -9.25
N GLN A 93 -3.34 -14.75 -10.22
CA GLN A 93 -3.72 -15.51 -11.41
C GLN A 93 -2.54 -15.83 -12.34
N SER A 94 -1.47 -15.04 -12.30
CA SER A 94 -0.26 -15.29 -13.10
C SER A 94 0.55 -16.50 -12.62
N LYS A 95 0.29 -17.00 -11.42
CA LYS A 95 0.95 -18.16 -10.81
C LYS A 95 2.47 -18.05 -10.68
N ILE A 96 3.00 -16.82 -10.72
CA ILE A 96 4.43 -16.60 -10.49
C ILE A 96 4.83 -16.95 -9.05
N LYS A 97 6.06 -17.38 -8.87
CA LYS A 97 6.64 -17.55 -7.53
C LYS A 97 6.92 -16.17 -6.94
N VAL A 98 6.34 -15.86 -5.78
CA VAL A 98 6.59 -14.65 -5.01
C VAL A 98 7.36 -15.03 -3.75
N ASP A 99 8.55 -14.46 -3.56
CA ASP A 99 9.39 -14.75 -2.40
C ASP A 99 9.04 -13.88 -1.20
N THR A 100 8.70 -12.63 -1.46
CA THR A 100 8.30 -11.66 -0.41
C THR A 100 7.20 -10.73 -0.93
N ILE A 101 6.22 -10.46 -0.10
CA ILE A 101 5.18 -9.49 -0.40
C ILE A 101 5.01 -8.48 0.74
N TYR A 102 4.88 -7.22 0.38
CA TYR A 102 4.66 -6.10 1.29
C TYR A 102 3.31 -5.46 1.01
N PHE A 103 2.49 -5.33 2.02
CA PHE A 103 1.19 -4.68 1.96
C PHE A 103 1.26 -3.33 2.69
N ASP A 104 1.23 -2.25 1.93
CA ASP A 104 1.14 -0.91 2.49
C ASP A 104 -0.32 -0.53 2.74
N GLU A 105 -0.57 0.28 3.78
CA GLU A 105 -1.91 0.62 4.27
C GLU A 105 -2.81 -0.63 4.43
N ALA A 106 -2.29 -1.62 5.14
CA ALA A 106 -2.81 -2.98 5.20
C ALA A 106 -4.23 -3.09 5.79
N HIS A 107 -4.75 -2.05 6.43
CA HIS A 107 -6.17 -2.00 6.83
C HIS A 107 -7.13 -2.12 5.62
N ASN A 108 -6.67 -1.77 4.39
CA ASN A 108 -7.43 -1.98 3.15
C ASN A 108 -7.57 -3.46 2.80
N ALA A 109 -6.63 -4.30 3.22
CA ALA A 109 -6.65 -5.75 3.01
C ALA A 109 -7.90 -6.42 3.58
N CYS A 110 -8.52 -5.83 4.61
CA CYS A 110 -9.73 -6.33 5.23
C CYS A 110 -11.01 -6.12 4.38
N SER A 111 -10.91 -5.43 3.24
CA SER A 111 -12.05 -5.25 2.33
C SER A 111 -12.40 -6.56 1.62
N LYS A 112 -13.71 -6.86 1.52
CA LYS A 112 -14.21 -8.05 0.84
C LYS A 112 -13.73 -8.16 -0.62
N SER A 113 -13.61 -7.04 -1.32
CA SER A 113 -13.16 -6.98 -2.72
C SER A 113 -11.69 -7.35 -2.90
N PHE A 114 -10.86 -7.26 -1.87
CA PHE A 114 -9.42 -7.53 -1.94
C PHE A 114 -9.01 -8.82 -1.25
N SER A 115 -9.91 -9.41 -0.47
CA SER A 115 -9.61 -10.53 0.43
C SER A 115 -9.02 -11.75 -0.26
N ALA A 116 -9.44 -12.09 -1.48
CA ALA A 116 -8.95 -13.29 -2.17
C ALA A 116 -7.43 -13.27 -2.41
N GLY A 117 -6.91 -12.18 -2.99
CA GLY A 117 -5.47 -12.02 -3.20
C GLY A 117 -4.69 -11.92 -1.90
N VAL A 118 -5.23 -11.18 -0.91
CA VAL A 118 -4.59 -10.99 0.39
C VAL A 118 -4.48 -12.31 1.16
N VAL A 119 -5.57 -13.07 1.24
CA VAL A 119 -5.59 -14.39 1.90
C VAL A 119 -4.61 -15.34 1.22
N PHE A 120 -4.63 -15.39 -0.12
CA PHE A 120 -3.72 -16.24 -0.87
C PHE A 120 -2.25 -15.93 -0.53
N PHE A 121 -1.83 -14.68 -0.66
CA PHE A 121 -0.43 -14.32 -0.42
C PHE A 121 -0.06 -14.33 1.08
N GLY A 122 -0.99 -14.00 1.97
CA GLY A 122 -0.76 -14.07 3.42
C GLY A 122 -0.51 -15.48 3.91
N VAL A 123 -1.13 -16.49 3.27
CA VAL A 123 -1.00 -17.90 3.66
C VAL A 123 0.14 -18.60 2.90
N TYR A 124 0.30 -18.33 1.60
CA TYR A 124 1.18 -19.13 0.74
C TYR A 124 2.51 -18.46 0.40
N SER A 125 2.68 -17.14 0.61
CA SER A 125 3.98 -16.51 0.41
C SER A 125 4.94 -16.89 1.54
N PRO A 126 6.20 -17.19 1.25
CA PRO A 126 7.20 -17.46 2.28
C PRO A 126 7.37 -16.31 3.28
N ARG A 127 7.20 -15.07 2.82
CA ARG A 127 7.25 -13.85 3.65
C ARG A 127 6.18 -12.87 3.20
N ALA A 128 5.27 -12.53 4.10
CA ALA A 128 4.25 -11.51 3.91
C ALA A 128 4.32 -10.50 5.06
N TYR A 129 4.42 -9.22 4.74
CA TYR A 129 4.51 -8.13 5.71
C TYR A 129 3.37 -7.14 5.50
N PHE A 130 2.75 -6.74 6.59
CA PHE A 130 1.59 -5.86 6.60
C PHE A 130 1.88 -4.61 7.41
N PHE A 131 1.84 -3.44 6.76
CA PHE A 131 2.13 -2.14 7.36
C PHE A 131 0.86 -1.30 7.42
N THR A 132 0.54 -0.76 8.59
CA THR A 132 -0.56 0.18 8.77
C THR A 132 -0.42 0.96 10.06
N ALA A 133 -0.81 2.22 10.05
CA ALA A 133 -0.97 3.03 11.26
C ALA A 133 -2.32 2.77 11.97
N THR A 134 -3.30 2.18 11.26
CA THR A 134 -4.68 2.01 11.73
C THR A 134 -5.15 0.55 11.56
N PRO A 135 -4.68 -0.39 12.39
CA PRO A 135 -5.06 -1.79 12.25
C PRO A 135 -6.58 -1.98 12.40
N LYS A 136 -7.17 -2.75 11.49
CA LYS A 136 -8.60 -3.01 11.43
C LYS A 136 -8.92 -4.40 11.93
N HIS A 137 -9.49 -4.49 13.11
CA HIS A 137 -9.88 -5.75 13.73
C HIS A 137 -11.35 -6.08 13.42
N SER A 138 -11.70 -7.37 13.46
CA SER A 138 -13.07 -7.84 13.30
C SER A 138 -13.38 -8.94 14.31
N THR A 139 -14.51 -8.81 14.98
CA THR A 139 -15.09 -9.86 15.82
C THR A 139 -16.06 -10.76 15.03
N ASN A 140 -16.45 -10.31 13.82
CA ASN A 140 -17.36 -11.05 12.96
C ASN A 140 -16.58 -12.12 12.16
N LYS A 141 -16.94 -13.39 12.33
CA LYS A 141 -16.31 -14.54 11.64
C LYS A 141 -16.40 -14.49 10.11
N HIS A 142 -17.34 -13.72 9.56
CA HIS A 142 -17.54 -13.56 8.12
C HIS A 142 -16.79 -12.33 7.53
N LYS A 143 -16.11 -11.56 8.38
CA LYS A 143 -15.33 -10.39 7.96
C LYS A 143 -13.87 -10.61 8.30
N LEU A 144 -13.01 -10.38 7.30
CA LEU A 144 -11.57 -10.40 7.50
C LEU A 144 -11.17 -9.23 8.41
N GLY A 145 -10.39 -9.53 9.44
CA GLY A 145 -9.78 -8.55 10.34
C GLY A 145 -8.30 -8.87 10.52
N MET A 146 -7.48 -7.86 10.79
CA MET A 146 -6.04 -8.02 11.01
C MET A 146 -5.68 -8.78 12.29
N ASN A 147 -6.68 -9.03 13.15
CA ASN A 147 -6.56 -9.95 14.28
C ASN A 147 -6.60 -11.44 13.88
N ASN A 148 -6.74 -11.77 12.59
CA ASN A 148 -6.60 -13.14 12.09
C ASN A 148 -5.12 -13.44 11.82
N THR A 149 -4.44 -13.98 12.82
CA THR A 149 -2.99 -14.28 12.78
C THR A 149 -2.60 -15.33 11.75
N ASN A 150 -3.53 -16.20 11.32
CA ASN A 150 -3.27 -17.17 10.25
C ASN A 150 -3.00 -16.51 8.88
N ILE A 151 -3.46 -15.27 8.70
CA ILE A 151 -3.31 -14.53 7.44
C ILE A 151 -2.31 -13.38 7.61
N PHE A 152 -2.44 -12.63 8.71
CA PHE A 152 -1.66 -11.40 8.92
C PHE A 152 -0.40 -11.62 9.78
N GLY A 153 -0.27 -12.79 10.40
CA GLY A 153 0.85 -13.06 11.31
C GLY A 153 0.72 -12.35 12.65
N GLU A 154 1.79 -12.40 13.43
CA GLU A 154 1.91 -11.69 14.69
C GLU A 154 2.36 -10.26 14.49
N VAL A 155 2.01 -9.37 15.43
CA VAL A 155 2.50 -7.98 15.44
C VAL A 155 3.97 -7.98 15.85
N ILE A 156 4.85 -7.66 14.91
CA ILE A 156 6.30 -7.65 15.12
C ILE A 156 6.84 -6.29 15.56
N CYS A 157 6.11 -5.22 15.29
CA CYS A 157 6.48 -3.86 15.68
C CYS A 157 5.21 -3.02 15.86
N ASN A 158 5.14 -2.29 16.97
CA ASN A 158 4.08 -1.32 17.22
C ASN A 158 4.70 -0.09 17.87
N ILE A 159 4.67 1.05 17.18
CA ILE A 159 5.16 2.33 17.67
C ILE A 159 3.96 3.26 17.84
N PRO A 160 3.53 3.54 19.07
CA PRO A 160 2.40 4.41 19.33
C PRO A 160 2.65 5.86 18.85
N ALA A 161 1.62 6.52 18.31
CA ALA A 161 1.73 7.90 17.85
C ALA A 161 2.24 8.89 18.94
N PRO A 162 1.84 8.79 20.22
CA PRO A 162 2.42 9.62 21.28
C PRO A 162 3.93 9.51 21.38
N GLU A 163 4.49 8.31 21.28
CA GLU A 163 5.94 8.08 21.32
C GLU A 163 6.65 8.77 20.14
N LEU A 164 6.04 8.77 18.96
CA LEU A 164 6.59 9.46 17.79
C LEU A 164 6.55 10.99 17.96
N VAL A 165 5.52 11.52 18.62
CA VAL A 165 5.41 12.95 18.96
C VAL A 165 6.46 13.32 20.00
N ASP A 166 6.57 12.56 21.07
CA ASP A 166 7.51 12.82 22.18
C ASP A 166 8.96 12.80 21.72
N ASN A 167 9.29 11.92 20.77
CA ASN A 167 10.61 11.84 20.14
C ASN A 167 10.82 12.84 18.99
N GLY A 168 9.85 13.69 18.67
CA GLY A 168 9.94 14.70 17.63
C GLY A 168 9.92 14.19 16.19
N TYR A 169 9.54 12.92 15.95
CA TYR A 169 9.44 12.35 14.62
C TYR A 169 8.21 12.83 13.85
N ILE A 170 7.13 13.13 14.56
CA ILE A 170 5.89 13.70 14.00
C ILE A 170 5.41 14.85 14.86
N LEU A 171 4.69 15.80 14.27
CA LEU A 171 4.04 16.87 14.98
C LEU A 171 2.78 16.39 15.70
N PRO A 172 2.45 16.94 16.88
CA PRO A 172 1.20 16.64 17.55
C PRO A 172 0.01 17.06 16.67
N PRO A 173 -1.03 16.20 16.54
CA PRO A 173 -2.20 16.53 15.72
C PRO A 173 -2.94 17.73 16.31
N LYS A 174 -3.26 18.70 15.45
CA LYS A 174 -4.17 19.78 15.79
C LYS A 174 -5.57 19.39 15.34
N VAL A 175 -6.46 19.12 16.28
CA VAL A 175 -7.85 18.77 15.98
C VAL A 175 -8.70 20.04 16.06
N GLN A 176 -9.37 20.39 14.97
CA GLN A 176 -10.42 21.39 14.97
C GLN A 176 -11.77 20.71 14.74
N VAL A 177 -12.68 20.92 15.66
CA VAL A 177 -14.05 20.44 15.54
C VAL A 177 -14.92 21.61 15.06
N MET A 178 -15.47 21.49 13.87
CA MET A 178 -16.49 22.41 13.36
C MET A 178 -17.85 21.75 13.49
N GLN A 179 -18.79 22.42 14.14
CA GLN A 179 -20.16 21.98 14.20
C GLN A 179 -20.88 22.56 13.00
N LEU A 180 -21.27 21.70 12.06
CA LEU A 180 -22.12 22.08 10.93
C LEU A 180 -23.56 21.81 11.32
N ASP A 181 -24.42 22.81 11.18
CA ASP A 181 -25.85 22.65 11.42
C ASP A 181 -26.44 21.69 10.38
N LYS A 182 -27.24 20.72 10.83
CA LYS A 182 -28.01 19.86 9.94
C LYS A 182 -28.97 20.73 9.14
N ARG A 183 -28.68 20.95 7.88
CA ARG A 183 -29.61 21.64 6.95
C ARG A 183 -30.67 20.65 6.47
N ASP A 184 -31.86 21.20 6.16
CA ASP A 184 -32.98 20.40 5.68
C ASP A 184 -32.64 19.63 4.42
N LYS A 185 -33.11 18.36 4.37
CA LYS A 185 -32.77 17.33 3.37
C LYS A 185 -33.24 17.61 1.93
N ASP A 186 -33.76 18.79 1.63
CA ASP A 186 -34.40 19.10 0.33
C ASP A 186 -33.48 19.69 -0.74
N LYS A 187 -32.16 19.81 -0.48
CA LYS A 187 -31.18 20.23 -1.50
C LYS A 187 -30.40 19.03 -2.03
N SER A 188 -30.16 18.99 -3.33
CA SER A 188 -29.41 17.92 -3.99
C SER A 188 -28.03 17.72 -3.32
N ASP A 189 -27.64 16.49 -3.06
CA ASP A 189 -26.41 16.11 -2.34
C ASP A 189 -25.14 16.84 -2.85
N ARG A 190 -25.09 17.21 -4.12
CA ARG A 190 -23.95 17.87 -4.74
C ARG A 190 -23.72 19.29 -4.23
N HIS A 191 -24.78 20.07 -4.04
CA HIS A 191 -24.71 21.47 -3.51
C HIS A 191 -24.29 21.50 -2.05
N PHE A 192 -24.60 20.44 -1.30
CA PHE A 192 -24.27 20.29 0.11
C PHE A 192 -22.75 20.16 0.35
N TYR A 193 -22.07 19.37 -0.48
CA TYR A 193 -20.62 19.16 -0.37
C TYR A 193 -19.81 20.38 -0.83
N GLU A 194 -20.29 21.15 -1.78
CA GLU A 194 -19.61 22.37 -2.26
C GLU A 194 -19.66 23.47 -1.19
N GLU A 195 -20.81 23.72 -0.55
CA GLU A 195 -20.94 24.71 0.52
C GLU A 195 -20.12 24.34 1.77
N ASP A 196 -20.07 23.07 2.15
CA ASP A 196 -19.26 22.59 3.28
C ASP A 196 -17.76 22.71 2.98
N ALA A 197 -17.35 22.45 1.74
CA ALA A 197 -15.97 22.62 1.31
C ALA A 197 -15.55 24.11 1.36
N ASP A 198 -16.40 25.03 0.94
CA ASP A 198 -16.14 26.48 0.98
C ASP A 198 -16.00 27.00 2.42
N ILE A 199 -16.83 26.49 3.35
CA ILE A 199 -16.72 26.83 4.78
C ILE A 199 -15.38 26.33 5.34
N ILE A 200 -14.97 25.11 5.02
CA ILE A 200 -13.69 24.53 5.44
C ILE A 200 -12.52 25.33 4.88
N LEU A 201 -12.55 25.65 3.58
CA LEU A 201 -11.51 26.43 2.91
C LEU A 201 -11.39 27.84 3.50
N SER A 202 -12.52 28.53 3.76
CA SER A 202 -12.52 29.87 4.37
C SER A 202 -11.92 29.90 5.78
N HIS A 203 -12.00 28.78 6.53
CA HIS A 203 -11.38 28.64 7.84
C HIS A 203 -9.88 28.39 7.75
N LEU A 204 -9.44 27.61 6.76
CA LEU A 204 -8.02 27.34 6.51
C LEU A 204 -7.30 28.61 6.05
N ASP A 205 -7.89 29.41 5.17
CA ASP A 205 -7.32 30.67 4.69
C ASP A 205 -7.12 31.69 5.82
N LYS A 206 -8.07 31.80 6.75
CA LYS A 206 -7.93 32.69 7.91
C LYS A 206 -6.79 32.31 8.85
N GLN A 207 -6.35 31.05 8.85
CA GLN A 207 -5.23 30.59 9.68
C GLN A 207 -3.87 30.76 8.99
N CYS A 208 -3.83 30.74 7.65
CA CYS A 208 -2.59 30.99 6.90
C CYS A 208 -2.14 32.47 6.94
N VAL A 209 -3.06 33.40 7.19
CA VAL A 209 -2.78 34.84 7.25
C VAL A 209 -2.22 35.31 8.60
N ASN A 210 -2.33 34.49 9.65
CA ASN A 210 -1.88 34.82 11.02
C ASN A 210 -0.57 34.11 11.44
N LYS A 211 0.32 33.84 10.48
CA LYS A 211 1.70 33.37 10.76
C LYS A 211 2.74 34.39 10.35
#